data_ecd39e857866f7ae13b43c407d24fe97
#
_entry.id   ecd39e857866f7ae13b43c407d24fe97
#
_cell.length_a   1.000
_cell.length_b   1.000
_cell.length_c   1.000
_cell.angle_alpha   90.00
_cell.angle_beta   90.00
_cell.angle_gamma   90.00
#
_symmetry.space_group_name_H-M   'P 1'
#
loop_
_entity.id
_entity.type
_entity.pdbx_description
1 polymer ?
#
loop_
_entity_poly.entity_id
_entity_poly.type
_entity_poly.pdbx_seq_one_letter_code
_entity_poly.pdbx_strand_id
1 'polypeptide(L)'
;MADDRWIIVGLGNPGPEYAGTRHNVGQMVLALLAERMGARFKSNRTRNDIAEGRLAGQPATLARPHSYMNLSGGPVAALLGFYKLSPERTVVLHDELDVPFGGVRLKLGGGDNGHNGLRSISASLGTRDYYRVRFGIGRPPGRMDAANFVLRDFSAAERKELPFALDRCADAVETLITKGLTEAQNLYHTDPPT
;
A
#
# COMPACT_ATOMS: atom_id res chain seq x y z
N MET A 1 15.40 -4.96 23.24
CA MET A 1 13.98 -4.55 23.20
C MET A 1 13.43 -4.77 21.79
N ALA A 2 12.23 -5.30 21.69
CA ALA A 2 11.56 -5.41 20.40
C ALA A 2 11.30 -3.99 19.87
N ASP A 3 11.60 -3.79 18.60
CA ASP A 3 11.28 -2.54 17.93
C ASP A 3 9.78 -2.56 17.59
N ASP A 4 9.03 -1.60 18.13
CA ASP A 4 7.57 -1.46 17.91
C ASP A 4 7.22 -0.78 16.61
N ARG A 5 8.19 -0.63 15.73
CA ARG A 5 8.04 0.06 14.47
C ARG A 5 7.10 -0.64 13.51
N TRP A 6 6.26 0.15 12.87
CA TRP A 6 5.47 -0.29 11.74
C TRP A 6 6.27 -0.12 10.45
N ILE A 7 6.19 -1.09 9.57
CA ILE A 7 6.74 -1.01 8.22
C ILE A 7 5.56 -0.90 7.26
N ILE A 8 5.47 0.22 6.57
CA ILE A 8 4.36 0.51 5.66
C ILE A 8 4.91 0.61 4.25
N VAL A 9 4.51 -0.32 3.39
CA VAL A 9 5.02 -0.48 2.04
C VAL A 9 3.96 -0.02 1.04
N GLY A 10 4.32 0.88 0.14
CA GLY A 10 3.47 1.26 -0.98
C GLY A 10 3.94 0.58 -2.26
N LEU A 11 3.07 -0.19 -2.89
CA LEU A 11 3.41 -0.91 -4.12
C LEU A 11 3.22 -0.05 -5.36
N GLY A 12 4.12 -0.24 -6.32
CA GLY A 12 4.07 0.44 -7.61
C GLY A 12 5.27 0.07 -8.46
N ASN A 13 5.25 0.45 -9.72
CA ASN A 13 6.37 0.33 -10.62
C ASN A 13 7.21 1.62 -10.60
N PRO A 14 8.53 1.51 -10.77
CA PRO A 14 9.40 2.69 -10.79
C PRO A 14 9.28 3.44 -12.12
N GLY A 15 9.53 4.74 -12.07
CA GLY A 15 9.60 5.59 -13.24
C GLY A 15 8.39 6.52 -13.39
N PRO A 16 8.58 7.67 -14.06
CA PRO A 16 7.52 8.67 -14.21
C PRO A 16 6.35 8.18 -15.06
N GLU A 17 6.57 7.25 -15.97
CA GLU A 17 5.52 6.67 -16.82
C GLU A 17 4.48 5.87 -16.04
N TYR A 18 4.83 5.39 -14.83
CA TYR A 18 3.92 4.62 -13.98
C TYR A 18 3.32 5.42 -12.83
N ALA A 19 3.87 6.61 -12.56
CA ALA A 19 3.55 7.37 -11.34
C ALA A 19 2.06 7.71 -11.21
N GLY A 20 1.34 7.89 -12.30
CA GLY A 20 -0.09 8.22 -12.31
C GLY A 20 -1.01 7.04 -12.55
N THR A 21 -0.49 5.83 -12.67
CA THR A 21 -1.31 4.65 -12.98
C THR A 21 -2.04 4.12 -11.74
N ARG A 22 -3.14 3.40 -11.98
CA ARG A 22 -3.91 2.75 -10.91
C ARG A 22 -3.04 1.79 -10.09
N HIS A 23 -2.13 1.08 -10.76
CA HIS A 23 -1.25 0.10 -10.10
C HIS A 23 -0.30 0.76 -9.09
N ASN A 24 -0.05 2.05 -9.22
CA ASN A 24 0.82 2.82 -8.33
C ASN A 24 0.07 3.53 -7.20
N VAL A 25 -1.23 3.27 -7.02
CA VAL A 25 -2.01 3.96 -5.98
C VAL A 25 -1.46 3.72 -4.57
N GLY A 26 -0.88 2.55 -4.31
CA GLY A 26 -0.22 2.30 -3.03
C GLY A 26 0.90 3.30 -2.74
N GLN A 27 1.67 3.67 -3.75
CA GLN A 27 2.72 4.68 -3.61
C GLN A 27 2.15 6.10 -3.48
N MET A 28 0.98 6.36 -4.07
CA MET A 28 0.30 7.65 -3.89
C MET A 28 -0.15 7.84 -2.44
N VAL A 29 -0.72 6.80 -1.83
CA VAL A 29 -1.08 6.83 -0.40
C VAL A 29 0.18 7.00 0.45
N LEU A 30 1.25 6.29 0.11
CA LEU A 30 2.51 6.36 0.82
C LEU A 30 3.08 7.77 0.83
N ALA A 31 3.02 8.48 -0.30
CA ALA A 31 3.48 9.86 -0.41
C ALA A 31 2.68 10.79 0.53
N LEU A 32 1.37 10.59 0.61
CA LEU A 32 0.52 11.35 1.53
C LEU A 32 0.87 11.07 3.00
N LEU A 33 1.15 9.81 3.33
CA LEU A 33 1.59 9.45 4.68
C LEU A 33 2.92 10.10 5.04
N ALA A 34 3.88 10.14 4.10
CA ALA A 34 5.16 10.83 4.32
C ALA A 34 4.95 12.32 4.61
N GLU A 35 4.03 12.96 3.87
CA GLU A 35 3.67 14.36 4.09
C GLU A 35 3.08 14.56 5.49
N ARG A 36 2.18 13.68 5.93
CA ARG A 36 1.60 13.74 7.29
C ARG A 36 2.66 13.56 8.38
N MET A 37 3.69 12.76 8.12
CA MET A 37 4.80 12.53 9.04
C MET A 37 5.84 13.65 9.03
N GLY A 38 5.78 14.55 8.05
CA GLY A 38 6.85 15.52 7.83
C GLY A 38 8.19 14.85 7.47
N ALA A 39 8.13 13.65 6.88
CA ALA A 39 9.30 12.84 6.56
C ALA A 39 9.60 12.88 5.07
N ARG A 40 10.87 12.69 4.72
CA ARG A 40 11.33 12.65 3.33
C ARG A 40 11.90 11.30 3.00
N PHE A 41 11.65 10.85 1.77
CA PHE A 41 12.22 9.61 1.28
C PHE A 41 13.71 9.76 1.00
N LYS A 42 14.46 8.74 1.40
CA LYS A 42 15.89 8.59 1.13
C LYS A 42 16.17 7.21 0.60
N SER A 43 17.11 7.10 -0.34
CA SER A 43 17.54 5.80 -0.83
C SER A 43 18.18 4.98 0.30
N ASN A 44 17.86 3.69 0.34
CA ASN A 44 18.37 2.76 1.35
C ASN A 44 18.99 1.54 0.67
N ARG A 45 19.99 0.93 1.30
CA ARG A 45 20.70 -0.23 0.78
C ARG A 45 19.81 -1.47 0.54
N THR A 46 18.61 -1.48 1.06
CA THR A 46 17.63 -2.54 0.88
C THR A 46 16.88 -2.45 -0.46
N ARG A 47 17.26 -1.54 -1.34
CA ARG A 47 16.58 -1.25 -2.61
C ARG A 47 15.18 -0.70 -2.40
N ASN A 48 15.04 0.15 -1.39
CA ASN A 48 13.85 0.94 -1.15
C ASN A 48 14.24 2.41 -1.00
N ASP A 49 13.34 3.31 -1.34
CA ASP A 49 13.33 4.63 -0.72
C ASP A 49 12.56 4.50 0.58
N ILE A 50 13.12 5.01 1.67
CA ILE A 50 12.47 4.97 2.98
C ILE A 50 12.28 6.35 3.56
N ALA A 51 11.20 6.52 4.32
CA ALA A 51 10.94 7.73 5.12
C ALA A 51 10.65 7.28 6.55
N GLU A 52 11.47 7.70 7.49
CA GLU A 52 11.38 7.30 8.89
C GLU A 52 10.80 8.42 9.73
N GLY A 53 9.96 8.08 10.70
CA GLY A 53 9.38 9.06 11.61
C GLY A 53 8.28 8.45 12.46
N ARG A 54 7.28 9.26 12.77
CA ARG A 54 6.10 8.83 13.51
C ARG A 54 4.84 9.13 12.71
N LEU A 55 3.97 8.15 12.63
CA LEU A 55 2.66 8.30 12.01
C LEU A 55 1.61 8.14 13.12
N ALA A 56 0.79 9.17 13.32
CA ALA A 56 -0.19 9.19 14.42
C ALA A 56 0.43 8.79 15.77
N GLY A 57 1.66 9.24 16.03
CA GLY A 57 2.38 8.96 17.26
C GLY A 57 3.11 7.62 17.32
N GLN A 58 2.96 6.75 16.34
CA GLN A 58 3.59 5.43 16.29
C GLN A 58 4.88 5.46 15.46
N PRO A 59 5.98 4.84 15.94
CA PRO A 59 7.18 4.72 15.12
C PRO A 59 6.84 4.00 13.81
N ALA A 60 7.24 4.56 12.68
CA ALA A 60 6.91 4.03 11.36
C ALA A 60 8.04 4.30 10.36
N THR A 61 8.26 3.32 9.49
CA THR A 61 9.08 3.49 8.29
C THR A 61 8.20 3.23 7.09
N LEU A 62 8.12 4.22 6.21
CA LEU A 62 7.47 4.08 4.91
C LEU A 62 8.49 3.58 3.91
N ALA A 63 8.10 2.65 3.07
CA ALA A 63 9.01 2.06 2.09
C ALA A 63 8.40 2.03 0.69
N ARG A 64 9.18 2.49 -0.26
CA ARG A 64 8.86 2.44 -1.69
C ARG A 64 9.90 1.58 -2.38
N PRO A 65 9.56 0.31 -2.74
CA PRO A 65 10.51 -0.56 -3.44
C PRO A 65 10.95 0.04 -4.78
N HIS A 66 12.23 -0.11 -5.10
CA HIS A 66 12.80 0.33 -6.38
C HIS A 66 12.61 -0.69 -7.51
N SER A 67 11.93 -1.78 -7.25
CA SER A 67 11.72 -2.85 -8.21
C SER A 67 10.43 -2.67 -8.99
N TYR A 68 10.32 -3.35 -10.14
CA TYR A 68 9.04 -3.55 -10.78
C TYR A 68 8.11 -4.35 -9.87
N MET A 69 6.79 -4.20 -10.07
CA MET A 69 5.75 -4.74 -9.20
C MET A 69 5.97 -6.23 -8.86
N ASN A 70 6.25 -7.05 -9.86
CA ASN A 70 6.42 -8.50 -9.68
C ASN A 70 7.69 -8.90 -8.90
N LEU A 71 8.55 -7.94 -8.58
CA LEU A 71 9.79 -8.16 -7.82
C LEU A 71 9.78 -7.45 -6.46
N SER A 72 8.62 -6.99 -6.01
CA SER A 72 8.47 -6.22 -4.77
C SER A 72 8.94 -6.97 -3.51
N GLY A 73 8.90 -8.29 -3.52
CA GLY A 73 9.20 -9.10 -2.35
C GLY A 73 10.65 -9.02 -1.89
N GLY A 74 11.61 -8.95 -2.82
CA GLY A 74 13.03 -8.85 -2.48
C GLY A 74 13.35 -7.63 -1.59
N PRO A 75 13.02 -6.42 -2.05
CA PRO A 75 13.21 -5.22 -1.23
C PRO A 75 12.47 -5.24 0.11
N VAL A 76 11.23 -5.76 0.16
CA VAL A 76 10.47 -5.83 1.40
C VAL A 76 11.14 -6.78 2.41
N ALA A 77 11.54 -7.97 1.96
CA ALA A 77 12.25 -8.91 2.81
C ALA A 77 13.58 -8.33 3.31
N ALA A 78 14.32 -7.65 2.43
CA ALA A 78 15.58 -7.02 2.80
C ALA A 78 15.36 -5.92 3.87
N LEU A 79 14.27 -5.15 3.76
CA LEU A 79 13.96 -4.09 4.72
C LEU A 79 13.64 -4.67 6.10
N LEU A 80 12.84 -5.73 6.17
CA LEU A 80 12.55 -6.40 7.44
C LEU A 80 13.84 -6.96 8.07
N GLY A 81 14.73 -7.53 7.27
CA GLY A 81 16.04 -7.97 7.74
C GLY A 81 16.89 -6.84 8.27
N PHE A 82 16.87 -5.69 7.61
CA PHE A 82 17.59 -4.49 8.02
C PHE A 82 17.17 -4.00 9.42
N TYR A 83 15.87 -4.03 9.71
CA TYR A 83 15.34 -3.66 11.02
C TYR A 83 15.25 -4.83 12.00
N LYS A 84 15.57 -6.04 11.55
CA LYS A 84 15.44 -7.28 12.35
C LYS A 84 14.01 -7.47 12.89
N LEU A 85 13.03 -7.24 12.01
CA LEU A 85 11.60 -7.35 12.33
C LEU A 85 10.98 -8.56 11.66
N SER A 86 10.01 -9.17 12.33
CA SER A 86 9.09 -10.13 11.71
C SER A 86 8.01 -9.38 10.93
N PRO A 87 7.24 -10.08 10.05
CA PRO A 87 6.20 -9.42 9.24
C PRO A 87 4.98 -8.91 10.00
N GLU A 88 4.87 -9.15 11.31
CA GLU A 88 3.67 -8.88 12.11
C GLU A 88 3.19 -7.44 12.09
N ARG A 89 4.11 -6.49 11.91
CA ARG A 89 3.80 -5.05 11.83
C ARG A 89 4.07 -4.49 10.44
N THR A 90 3.94 -5.33 9.43
CA THR A 90 4.05 -4.92 8.03
C THR A 90 2.67 -4.64 7.48
N VAL A 91 2.51 -3.47 6.86
CA VAL A 91 1.28 -3.05 6.16
C VAL A 91 1.65 -2.82 4.70
N VAL A 92 0.93 -3.45 3.80
CA VAL A 92 1.13 -3.28 2.35
C VAL A 92 -0.06 -2.54 1.77
N LEU A 93 0.22 -1.42 1.11
CA LEU A 93 -0.78 -0.58 0.42
C LEU A 93 -0.76 -0.96 -1.06
N HIS A 94 -1.92 -1.32 -1.61
CA HIS A 94 -1.99 -1.76 -3.00
C HIS A 94 -3.37 -1.52 -3.61
N ASP A 95 -3.45 -1.58 -4.94
CA ASP A 95 -4.69 -1.49 -5.69
C ASP A 95 -5.48 -2.81 -5.63
N GLU A 96 -6.80 -2.71 -5.71
CA GLU A 96 -7.71 -3.86 -5.68
C GLU A 96 -8.85 -3.70 -6.69
N LEU A 97 -8.92 -4.66 -7.62
CA LEU A 97 -9.94 -4.67 -8.67
C LEU A 97 -11.36 -4.95 -8.13
N ASP A 98 -11.47 -5.75 -7.08
CA ASP A 98 -12.76 -6.23 -6.57
C ASP A 98 -13.40 -5.30 -5.55
N VAL A 99 -12.83 -4.12 -5.35
CA VAL A 99 -13.38 -3.08 -4.49
C VAL A 99 -13.69 -1.87 -5.37
N PRO A 100 -14.89 -1.26 -5.25
CA PRO A 100 -15.24 -0.07 -6.03
C PRO A 100 -14.22 1.05 -5.85
N PHE A 101 -14.09 1.91 -6.89
CA PHE A 101 -13.14 3.02 -6.84
C PHE A 101 -13.30 3.85 -5.57
N GLY A 102 -12.19 4.07 -4.88
CA GLY A 102 -12.15 4.87 -3.66
C GLY A 102 -12.56 4.13 -2.40
N GLY A 103 -13.07 2.91 -2.52
CA GLY A 103 -13.34 2.07 -1.36
C GLY A 103 -12.04 1.59 -0.73
N VAL A 104 -12.07 1.35 0.58
CA VAL A 104 -10.92 0.85 1.34
C VAL A 104 -11.31 -0.43 2.04
N ARG A 105 -10.47 -1.45 1.93
CA ARG A 105 -10.66 -2.72 2.64
C ARG A 105 -9.35 -3.12 3.31
N LEU A 106 -9.42 -3.42 4.58
CA LEU A 106 -8.26 -3.83 5.37
C LEU A 106 -8.41 -5.29 5.77
N LYS A 107 -7.31 -6.03 5.75
CA LYS A 107 -7.28 -7.40 6.25
C LYS A 107 -5.88 -7.81 6.70
N LEU A 108 -5.82 -8.84 7.54
CA LEU A 108 -4.59 -9.54 7.89
C LEU A 108 -4.56 -10.84 7.11
N GLY A 109 -3.47 -11.06 6.35
CA GLY A 109 -3.30 -12.30 5.58
C GLY A 109 -4.23 -12.42 4.39
N GLY A 110 -4.41 -13.65 3.93
CA GLY A 110 -5.26 -13.99 2.79
C GLY A 110 -4.52 -14.15 1.48
N GLY A 111 -5.27 -14.40 0.41
CA GLY A 111 -4.73 -14.58 -0.94
C GLY A 111 -4.27 -13.28 -1.57
N ASP A 112 -3.58 -13.39 -2.70
CA ASP A 112 -3.06 -12.26 -3.44
C ASP A 112 -4.02 -11.70 -4.49
N ASN A 113 -5.12 -12.40 -4.77
CA ASN A 113 -6.14 -12.02 -5.76
C ASN A 113 -5.54 -11.65 -7.13
N GLY A 114 -4.51 -12.37 -7.55
CA GLY A 114 -3.84 -12.12 -8.82
C GLY A 114 -2.88 -10.93 -8.81
N HIS A 115 -2.70 -10.26 -7.69
CA HIS A 115 -1.80 -9.11 -7.59
C HIS A 115 -0.34 -9.59 -7.52
N ASN A 116 0.46 -9.26 -8.54
CA ASN A 116 1.83 -9.75 -8.67
C ASN A 116 2.76 -9.25 -7.56
N GLY A 117 2.53 -8.03 -7.06
CA GLY A 117 3.31 -7.49 -5.94
C GLY A 117 3.08 -8.26 -4.65
N LEU A 118 1.82 -8.58 -4.35
CA LEU A 118 1.48 -9.38 -3.15
C LEU A 118 2.03 -10.80 -3.27
N ARG A 119 1.93 -11.40 -4.45
CA ARG A 119 2.51 -12.73 -4.71
C ARG A 119 3.99 -12.75 -4.43
N SER A 120 4.71 -11.74 -4.92
CA SER A 120 6.16 -11.60 -4.71
C SER A 120 6.51 -11.44 -3.24
N ILE A 121 5.78 -10.59 -2.51
CA ILE A 121 6.02 -10.36 -1.08
C ILE A 121 5.78 -11.64 -0.29
N SER A 122 4.65 -12.32 -0.50
CA SER A 122 4.34 -13.57 0.20
C SER A 122 5.38 -14.65 -0.05
N ALA A 123 5.88 -14.75 -1.29
CA ALA A 123 6.93 -15.71 -1.64
C ALA A 123 8.25 -15.37 -0.92
N SER A 124 8.66 -14.11 -0.92
CA SER A 124 9.92 -13.69 -0.30
C SER A 124 9.88 -13.74 1.22
N LEU A 125 8.75 -13.43 1.85
CA LEU A 125 8.60 -13.50 3.29
C LEU A 125 8.32 -14.92 3.80
N GLY A 126 7.88 -15.83 2.93
CA GLY A 126 7.49 -17.18 3.31
C GLY A 126 6.19 -17.23 4.13
N THR A 127 5.41 -16.17 4.11
CA THR A 127 4.13 -16.06 4.83
C THR A 127 3.20 -15.07 4.13
N ARG A 128 1.90 -15.24 4.36
CA ARG A 128 0.86 -14.30 3.95
C ARG A 128 0.38 -13.44 5.13
N ASP A 129 0.92 -13.64 6.33
CA ASP A 129 0.44 -13.02 7.57
C ASP A 129 1.04 -11.64 7.77
N TYR A 130 0.66 -10.72 6.89
CA TYR A 130 0.91 -9.28 7.00
C TYR A 130 -0.37 -8.53 6.69
N TYR A 131 -0.46 -7.28 7.16
CA TYR A 131 -1.64 -6.44 6.92
C TYR A 131 -1.67 -5.93 5.49
N ARG A 132 -2.88 -5.81 4.96
CA ARG A 132 -3.12 -5.27 3.62
C ARG A 132 -4.17 -4.18 3.71
N VAL A 133 -3.84 -3.04 3.16
CA VAL A 133 -4.79 -1.95 2.95
C VAL A 133 -5.04 -1.89 1.45
N ARG A 134 -6.24 -2.28 1.05
CA ARG A 134 -6.65 -2.42 -0.35
C ARG A 134 -7.39 -1.17 -0.78
N PHE A 135 -6.80 -0.45 -1.73
CA PHE A 135 -7.43 0.72 -2.33
C PHE A 135 -8.23 0.26 -3.55
N GLY A 136 -9.55 0.48 -3.54
CA GLY A 136 -10.43 0.06 -4.62
C GLY A 136 -10.21 0.86 -5.89
N ILE A 137 -10.02 0.15 -7.01
CA ILE A 137 -9.93 0.76 -8.33
C ILE A 137 -11.07 0.30 -9.25
N GLY A 138 -11.86 -0.68 -8.81
CA GLY A 138 -12.93 -1.28 -9.60
C GLY A 138 -12.41 -2.16 -10.73
N ARG A 139 -13.31 -2.90 -11.33
CA ARG A 139 -12.99 -3.74 -12.50
C ARG A 139 -13.04 -2.91 -13.78
N PRO A 140 -12.22 -3.23 -14.80
CA PRO A 140 -12.28 -2.52 -16.07
C PRO A 140 -13.63 -2.73 -16.76
N PRO A 141 -14.12 -1.70 -17.50
CA PRO A 141 -15.38 -1.83 -18.25
C PRO A 141 -15.21 -2.74 -19.46
N GLY A 142 -16.29 -3.45 -19.80
CA GLY A 142 -16.36 -4.23 -21.03
C GLY A 142 -15.36 -5.38 -21.07
N ARG A 143 -14.63 -5.47 -22.18
CA ARG A 143 -13.68 -6.55 -22.45
C ARG A 143 -12.21 -6.18 -22.15
N MET A 144 -11.99 -5.04 -21.53
CA MET A 144 -10.63 -4.61 -21.22
C MET A 144 -9.98 -5.58 -20.25
N ASP A 145 -8.76 -5.98 -20.56
CA ASP A 145 -7.93 -6.84 -19.74
C ASP A 145 -7.53 -6.11 -18.46
N ALA A 146 -7.62 -6.79 -17.31
CA ALA A 146 -7.23 -6.24 -16.02
C ALA A 146 -5.76 -5.81 -15.99
N ALA A 147 -4.87 -6.57 -16.62
CA ALA A 147 -3.43 -6.24 -16.68
C ALA A 147 -3.18 -4.91 -17.39
N ASN A 148 -3.96 -4.60 -18.42
CA ASN A 148 -3.87 -3.32 -19.11
C ASN A 148 -4.54 -2.20 -18.32
N PHE A 149 -5.65 -2.48 -17.65
CA PHE A 149 -6.40 -1.51 -16.88
C PHE A 149 -5.57 -0.92 -15.72
N VAL A 150 -4.88 -1.77 -14.97
CA VAL A 150 -4.08 -1.32 -13.83
C VAL A 150 -2.89 -0.45 -14.25
N LEU A 151 -2.40 -0.61 -15.47
CA LEU A 151 -1.29 0.18 -16.01
C LEU A 151 -1.74 1.47 -16.69
N ARG A 152 -3.05 1.78 -16.69
CA ARG A 152 -3.57 3.05 -17.18
C ARG A 152 -3.70 4.04 -16.03
N ASP A 153 -3.57 5.30 -16.36
CA ASP A 153 -3.82 6.39 -15.41
C ASP A 153 -5.28 6.37 -14.97
N PHE A 154 -5.54 6.89 -13.79
CA PHE A 154 -6.91 7.15 -13.37
C PHE A 154 -7.61 8.06 -14.39
N SER A 155 -8.90 7.79 -14.64
CA SER A 155 -9.68 8.62 -15.55
C SER A 155 -9.82 10.05 -15.02
N ALA A 156 -10.25 10.98 -15.89
CA ALA A 156 -10.47 12.37 -15.47
C ALA A 156 -11.50 12.46 -14.33
N ALA A 157 -12.57 11.67 -14.38
CA ALA A 157 -13.58 11.62 -13.32
C ALA A 157 -13.00 11.08 -12.01
N GLU A 158 -12.22 10.00 -12.10
CA GLU A 158 -11.55 9.42 -10.93
C GLU A 158 -10.54 10.40 -10.32
N ARG A 159 -9.78 11.12 -11.13
CA ARG A 159 -8.79 12.09 -10.62
C ARG A 159 -9.40 13.21 -9.80
N LYS A 160 -10.66 13.60 -10.07
CA LYS A 160 -11.36 14.61 -9.27
C LYS A 160 -11.60 14.13 -7.84
N GLU A 161 -11.91 12.85 -7.68
CA GLU A 161 -12.21 12.24 -6.39
C GLU A 161 -10.97 11.65 -5.69
N LEU A 162 -9.90 11.44 -6.44
CA LEU A 162 -8.71 10.74 -5.96
C LEU A 162 -8.11 11.37 -4.70
N PRO A 163 -7.94 12.69 -4.56
CA PRO A 163 -7.38 13.28 -3.34
C PRO A 163 -8.17 12.91 -2.09
N PHE A 164 -9.51 12.90 -2.17
CA PHE A 164 -10.37 12.53 -1.04
C PHE A 164 -10.25 11.04 -0.72
N ALA A 165 -10.18 10.20 -1.76
CA ALA A 165 -10.03 8.76 -1.59
C ALA A 165 -8.67 8.40 -0.98
N LEU A 166 -7.59 9.06 -1.42
CA LEU A 166 -6.26 8.88 -0.86
C LEU A 166 -6.22 9.28 0.62
N ASP A 167 -6.83 10.41 0.94
CA ASP A 167 -6.90 10.92 2.31
C ASP A 167 -7.64 9.95 3.23
N ARG A 168 -8.76 9.41 2.77
CA ARG A 168 -9.54 8.41 3.50
C ARG A 168 -8.74 7.12 3.71
N CYS A 169 -8.01 6.69 2.70
CA CYS A 169 -7.13 5.51 2.80
C CYS A 169 -6.01 5.75 3.82
N ALA A 170 -5.41 6.93 3.81
CA ALA A 170 -4.39 7.32 4.79
C ALA A 170 -4.96 7.31 6.21
N ASP A 171 -6.18 7.81 6.40
CA ASP A 171 -6.88 7.74 7.70
C ASP A 171 -7.06 6.30 8.15
N ALA A 172 -7.40 5.40 7.23
CA ALA A 172 -7.56 3.98 7.53
C ALA A 172 -6.24 3.35 8.00
N VAL A 173 -5.12 3.71 7.40
CA VAL A 173 -3.79 3.25 7.83
C VAL A 173 -3.50 3.73 9.25
N GLU A 174 -3.74 5.00 9.55
CA GLU A 174 -3.53 5.54 10.89
C GLU A 174 -4.40 4.83 11.93
N THR A 175 -5.66 4.57 11.59
CA THR A 175 -6.56 3.83 12.50
C THR A 175 -6.08 2.40 12.73
N LEU A 176 -5.60 1.74 11.66
CA LEU A 176 -5.06 0.37 11.78
C LEU A 176 -3.91 0.31 12.79
N ILE A 177 -2.94 1.21 12.67
CA ILE A 177 -1.74 1.15 13.51
C ILE A 177 -1.96 1.69 14.94
N THR A 178 -3.01 2.48 15.16
CA THR A 178 -3.29 3.05 16.48
C THR A 178 -4.40 2.32 17.24
N LYS A 179 -5.42 1.81 16.54
CA LYS A 179 -6.61 1.22 17.15
C LYS A 179 -6.84 -0.24 16.78
N GLY A 180 -6.08 -0.77 15.83
CA GLY A 180 -6.16 -2.17 15.42
C GLY A 180 -7.09 -2.42 14.24
N LEU A 181 -7.04 -3.66 13.74
CA LEU A 181 -7.72 -4.07 12.52
C LEU A 181 -9.25 -4.00 12.64
N THR A 182 -9.82 -4.51 13.74
CA THR A 182 -11.28 -4.55 13.91
C THR A 182 -11.89 -3.15 13.87
N GLU A 183 -11.30 -2.20 14.58
CA GLU A 183 -11.77 -0.82 14.59
C GLU A 183 -11.65 -0.19 13.19
N ALA A 184 -10.52 -0.42 12.52
CA ALA A 184 -10.32 0.10 11.17
C ALA A 184 -11.32 -0.51 10.18
N GLN A 185 -11.60 -1.81 10.28
CA GLN A 185 -12.62 -2.45 9.45
C GLN A 185 -14.00 -1.83 9.69
N ASN A 186 -14.37 -1.64 10.95
CA ASN A 186 -15.68 -1.07 11.30
C ASN A 186 -15.88 0.34 10.73
N LEU A 187 -14.81 1.15 10.71
CA LEU A 187 -14.89 2.53 10.24
C LEU A 187 -14.81 2.67 8.71
N TYR A 188 -14.05 1.80 8.05
CA TYR A 188 -13.70 2.01 6.63
C TYR A 188 -14.28 0.97 5.66
N HIS A 189 -14.85 -0.15 6.14
CA HIS A 189 -15.48 -1.14 5.26
C HIS A 189 -16.89 -0.71 4.86
N THR A 190 -17.00 0.51 4.36
CA THR A 190 -18.22 1.05 3.76
C THR A 190 -17.93 1.44 2.32
N ASP A 191 -18.90 1.23 1.44
CA ASP A 191 -18.72 1.64 0.05
C ASP A 191 -18.78 3.17 -0.05
N PRO A 192 -18.01 3.77 -0.98
CA PRO A 192 -18.10 5.21 -1.20
C PRO A 192 -19.51 5.59 -1.66
N PRO A 193 -19.95 6.83 -1.38
CA PRO A 193 -21.25 7.31 -1.86
C PRO A 193 -21.36 7.18 -3.37
N THR A 194 -22.51 6.74 -3.87
CA THR A 194 -22.79 6.65 -5.30
C THR A 194 -23.16 8.03 -5.86
#